data_bd0de91c68026e759964553a055663a8
#
_entry.id   bd0de91c68026e759964553a055663a8
#
_cell.length_a   1.000
_cell.length_b   1.000
_cell.length_c   1.000
_cell.angle_alpha   90.00
_cell.angle_beta   90.00
_cell.angle_gamma   90.00
#
_symmetry.space_group_name_H-M   'P 1'
#
loop_
_entity.id
_entity.type
_entity.pdbx_description
1 polymer ?
#
loop_
_entity_poly.entity_id
_entity_poly.type
_entity_poly.pdbx_seq_one_letter_code
_entity_poly.pdbx_strand_id
1 'polypeptide(L)'
;MNNWKNLTLAKLSVWVYNANKRSIYAEGCKMLYTMNEDIMEKLKILSDAAKYDVACTSSGVDRAGDGKSLGNAAAGGICHSFTADGRCISLLKILFTNECIYDCKYCINRCSNDVRRVTFTPEEVCRLTVEFYRRNYIEGLFLSSGIINSPEYTMKLIYETLFLLRNKYHFNGYIHIKGIPGTSPELLEMIGYLCDRMSVNLELPTAEGLKKTAPNKVRKNILTPMRFIQNGIKDSRAYHGNTDMKNRMYLDEKSYYDQIAEISDSRSRLIEYHNRFTQIKSNKDIADITAASKSRALSIQRPDRYYVPAGQSTQMIIGATDETDYQIVSVAEALYEKFDMKRVFYSAFINVNRDESLPGLFSKPPLAREHRLYQADFLMRFYGFKAGELLSEKNQNFSESIDPKCQWAVQHLENFPIEIMKADYYTLLRVPGIGTKSARRILKARRHAVLDFNDIKRMGVVLKRALYFITCNGKMMYDTKLEEGYITRHLVYNERPSVMYAEENLDEITYEQMNLFDI
;
A
#
# COMPACT_ATOMS: atom_id res chain seq x y z
N MET A 1 -15.16 -17.42 62.52
CA MET A 1 -13.77 -16.90 62.67
C MET A 1 -12.88 -17.58 61.61
N ASN A 2 -12.35 -16.77 60.75
CA ASN A 2 -11.14 -16.95 59.92
C ASN A 2 -11.01 -18.17 58.98
N ASN A 3 -11.43 -17.92 57.71
CA ASN A 3 -10.84 -18.64 56.56
C ASN A 3 -10.41 -17.63 55.46
N TRP A 4 -9.44 -16.77 55.76
CA TRP A 4 -8.87 -15.75 54.87
C TRP A 4 -7.35 -15.92 54.70
N LYS A 5 -6.83 -17.13 54.62
CA LYS A 5 -5.41 -17.33 54.33
C LYS A 5 -5.27 -18.46 53.29
N ASN A 6 -5.40 -18.14 52.04
CA ASN A 6 -4.78 -18.85 50.89
C ASN A 6 -5.35 -18.33 49.56
N LEU A 7 -5.32 -17.00 49.36
CA LEU A 7 -5.38 -16.45 48.00
C LEU A 7 -3.92 -16.22 47.53
N THR A 8 -3.44 -17.12 46.70
CA THR A 8 -2.12 -16.98 46.08
C THR A 8 -2.07 -15.69 45.24
N LEU A 9 -0.93 -15.01 45.25
CA LEU A 9 -0.63 -13.80 44.47
C LEU A 9 -1.09 -13.88 42.99
N ALA A 10 -1.12 -15.08 42.40
CA ALA A 10 -1.64 -15.33 41.07
C ALA A 10 -3.16 -15.09 40.91
N LYS A 11 -3.96 -15.34 41.95
CA LYS A 11 -5.42 -15.06 41.90
C LYS A 11 -5.73 -13.58 42.12
N LEU A 12 -4.89 -12.86 42.86
CA LEU A 12 -5.01 -11.41 43.00
C LEU A 12 -4.63 -10.67 41.70
N SER A 13 -3.57 -11.12 41.00
CA SER A 13 -3.17 -10.53 39.74
C SER A 13 -4.22 -10.72 38.64
N VAL A 14 -4.87 -11.88 38.57
CA VAL A 14 -5.97 -12.15 37.62
C VAL A 14 -7.22 -11.33 37.96
N TRP A 15 -7.51 -11.13 39.26
CA TRP A 15 -8.65 -10.32 39.70
C TRP A 15 -8.43 -8.83 39.44
N VAL A 16 -7.25 -8.29 39.70
CA VAL A 16 -6.85 -6.91 39.39
C VAL A 16 -6.82 -6.68 37.88
N TYR A 17 -6.30 -7.66 37.09
CA TYR A 17 -6.31 -7.60 35.65
C TYR A 17 -7.74 -7.57 35.06
N ASN A 18 -8.65 -8.40 35.60
CA ASN A 18 -10.05 -8.43 35.16
C ASN A 18 -10.86 -7.22 35.63
N ALA A 19 -10.55 -6.67 36.82
CA ALA A 19 -11.17 -5.44 37.33
C ALA A 19 -10.75 -4.22 36.50
N ASN A 20 -9.45 -4.09 36.17
CA ASN A 20 -8.96 -3.04 35.28
C ASN A 20 -9.54 -3.17 33.85
N LYS A 21 -9.67 -4.41 33.33
CA LYS A 21 -10.30 -4.64 32.03
C LYS A 21 -11.77 -4.22 32.01
N ARG A 22 -12.54 -4.49 33.07
CA ARG A 22 -13.94 -4.03 33.20
C ARG A 22 -14.05 -2.51 33.33
N SER A 23 -13.15 -1.85 34.06
CA SER A 23 -13.11 -0.39 34.15
C SER A 23 -12.75 0.24 32.81
N ILE A 24 -11.74 -0.27 32.10
CA ILE A 24 -11.35 0.18 30.75
C ILE A 24 -12.49 -0.02 29.74
N TYR A 25 -13.24 -1.14 29.81
CA TYR A 25 -14.42 -1.35 28.97
C TYR A 25 -15.57 -0.41 29.29
N ALA A 26 -15.81 -0.09 30.56
CA ALA A 26 -16.87 0.82 30.98
C ALA A 26 -16.55 2.29 30.58
N GLU A 27 -15.30 2.73 30.75
CA GLU A 27 -14.85 4.04 30.28
C GLU A 27 -14.82 4.11 28.74
N GLY A 28 -14.38 3.05 28.07
CA GLY A 28 -14.38 2.95 26.62
C GLY A 28 -15.79 3.03 26.02
N CYS A 29 -16.80 2.40 26.63
CA CYS A 29 -18.21 2.54 26.24
C CYS A 29 -18.74 3.97 26.49
N LYS A 30 -18.44 4.58 27.63
CA LYS A 30 -18.83 5.98 27.90
C LYS A 30 -18.22 6.96 26.91
N MET A 31 -16.99 6.74 26.47
CA MET A 31 -16.29 7.64 25.56
C MET A 31 -16.78 7.53 24.10
N LEU A 32 -17.30 6.37 23.66
CA LEU A 32 -18.02 6.25 22.40
C LEU A 32 -19.34 7.04 22.38
N TYR A 33 -20.05 7.06 23.50
CA TYR A 33 -21.26 7.86 23.66
C TYR A 33 -20.99 9.38 23.69
N THR A 34 -19.75 9.81 23.91
CA THR A 34 -19.34 11.23 23.87
C THR A 34 -18.67 11.61 22.55
N MET A 35 -18.46 10.70 21.60
CA MET A 35 -18.17 11.08 20.22
C MET A 35 -19.43 11.69 19.63
N ASN A 36 -19.34 12.96 19.27
CA ASN A 36 -20.42 13.71 18.66
C ASN A 36 -20.96 12.93 17.46
N GLU A 37 -22.28 12.75 17.34
CA GLU A 37 -22.93 12.04 16.22
C GLU A 37 -22.40 12.51 14.87
N ASP A 38 -22.06 13.80 14.77
CA ASP A 38 -21.44 14.43 13.61
C ASP A 38 -20.08 13.79 13.20
N ILE A 39 -19.20 13.46 14.16
CA ILE A 39 -17.90 12.82 13.84
C ILE A 39 -18.08 11.41 13.30
N MET A 40 -19.04 10.65 13.83
CA MET A 40 -19.32 9.29 13.35
C MET A 40 -19.97 9.32 11.96
N GLU A 41 -20.81 10.28 11.68
CA GLU A 41 -21.39 10.48 10.35
C GLU A 41 -20.32 10.88 9.33
N LYS A 42 -19.45 11.85 9.67
CA LYS A 42 -18.27 12.20 8.86
C LYS A 42 -17.39 10.98 8.60
N LEU A 43 -17.12 10.16 9.63
CA LEU A 43 -16.32 8.93 9.49
C LEU A 43 -16.94 7.97 8.47
N LYS A 44 -18.25 7.74 8.53
CA LYS A 44 -18.95 6.88 7.57
C LYS A 44 -18.78 7.40 6.14
N ILE A 45 -19.05 8.65 5.89
CA ILE A 45 -18.97 9.27 4.55
C ILE A 45 -17.53 9.24 4.03
N LEU A 46 -16.54 9.63 4.83
CA LEU A 46 -15.15 9.77 4.41
C LEU A 46 -14.40 8.44 4.34
N SER A 47 -14.81 7.43 5.09
CA SER A 47 -14.31 6.06 4.93
C SER A 47 -14.89 5.38 3.69
N ASP A 48 -16.18 5.58 3.38
CA ASP A 48 -16.80 5.07 2.17
C ASP A 48 -16.18 5.69 0.91
N ALA A 49 -15.95 6.99 0.91
CA ALA A 49 -15.25 7.67 -0.18
C ALA A 49 -13.79 7.19 -0.35
N ALA A 50 -13.14 6.73 0.73
CA ALA A 50 -11.79 6.19 0.70
C ALA A 50 -11.68 4.77 0.12
N LYS A 51 -12.79 4.03 -0.06
CA LYS A 51 -12.81 2.66 -0.64
C LYS A 51 -12.25 2.62 -2.05
N TYR A 52 -12.47 3.66 -2.83
CA TYR A 52 -12.00 3.77 -4.22
C TYR A 52 -10.50 4.07 -4.34
N ASP A 53 -9.80 4.20 -3.24
CA ASP A 53 -8.37 4.40 -3.17
C ASP A 53 -7.68 3.07 -2.81
N VAL A 54 -7.20 2.35 -3.82
CA VAL A 54 -6.76 0.94 -3.70
C VAL A 54 -5.40 0.75 -3.02
N ALA A 55 -4.77 1.79 -2.52
CA ALA A 55 -3.48 1.65 -1.83
C ALA A 55 -3.50 0.72 -0.58
N CYS A 56 -4.66 0.13 -0.26
CA CYS A 56 -4.85 -0.83 0.85
C CYS A 56 -6.09 -1.70 0.60
N THR A 57 -6.05 -2.95 1.04
CA THR A 57 -7.21 -3.86 1.09
C THR A 57 -8.07 -3.54 2.29
N SER A 58 -9.35 -3.22 2.09
CA SER A 58 -10.35 -3.15 3.17
C SER A 58 -11.23 -4.40 3.13
N SER A 59 -11.50 -5.02 4.28
CA SER A 59 -12.55 -6.03 4.38
C SER A 59 -13.90 -5.33 4.18
N GLY A 60 -14.59 -5.59 3.08
CA GLY A 60 -15.89 -4.97 2.77
C GLY A 60 -17.08 -5.55 3.54
N VAL A 61 -16.87 -6.23 4.66
CA VAL A 61 -17.92 -6.91 5.42
C VAL A 61 -18.54 -5.96 6.44
N ASP A 62 -19.84 -5.70 6.31
CA ASP A 62 -20.66 -5.00 7.31
C ASP A 62 -21.68 -5.97 7.89
N ARG A 63 -21.53 -6.34 9.17
CA ARG A 63 -22.47 -7.18 9.92
C ARG A 63 -22.72 -6.53 11.27
N ALA A 64 -23.95 -6.08 11.50
CA ALA A 64 -24.38 -5.66 12.83
C ALA A 64 -24.42 -6.86 13.78
N GLY A 65 -24.01 -6.67 15.02
CA GLY A 65 -24.16 -7.66 16.07
C GLY A 65 -25.65 -7.94 16.31
N ASP A 66 -26.04 -9.20 16.32
CA ASP A 66 -27.43 -9.68 16.57
C ASP A 66 -27.74 -9.83 18.07
N GLY A 67 -26.83 -9.41 18.95
CA GLY A 67 -26.94 -9.56 20.40
C GLY A 67 -26.82 -11.01 20.91
N LYS A 68 -26.69 -12.00 20.02
CA LYS A 68 -26.56 -13.43 20.35
C LYS A 68 -25.20 -14.00 19.98
N SER A 69 -24.51 -13.40 19.01
CA SER A 69 -23.17 -13.79 18.55
C SER A 69 -22.10 -12.85 19.10
N LEU A 70 -20.87 -13.36 19.24
CA LEU A 70 -19.71 -12.56 19.63
C LEU A 70 -19.16 -11.81 18.42
N GLY A 71 -19.21 -10.45 18.47
CA GLY A 71 -18.57 -9.58 17.51
C GLY A 71 -19.53 -8.94 16.51
N ASN A 72 -19.08 -7.84 15.95
CA ASN A 72 -19.65 -7.16 14.79
C ASN A 72 -18.53 -6.89 13.80
N ALA A 73 -18.82 -6.84 12.51
CA ALA A 73 -17.92 -6.38 11.48
C ALA A 73 -18.48 -5.05 10.94
N ALA A 74 -17.78 -3.96 11.18
CA ALA A 74 -18.14 -2.67 10.60
C ALA A 74 -17.34 -2.44 9.31
N ALA A 75 -18.03 -2.08 8.22
CA ALA A 75 -17.42 -1.72 6.95
C ALA A 75 -16.64 -0.38 7.00
N GLY A 76 -16.24 0.06 8.19
CA GLY A 76 -15.74 1.41 8.42
C GLY A 76 -14.21 1.50 8.41
N GLY A 77 -13.60 1.92 7.30
CA GLY A 77 -12.33 2.62 7.28
C GLY A 77 -11.08 1.87 7.77
N ILE A 78 -11.14 0.59 8.14
CA ILE A 78 -9.96 -0.18 8.52
C ILE A 78 -9.48 -0.97 7.32
N CYS A 79 -8.25 -0.72 6.90
CA CYS A 79 -7.59 -1.48 5.85
C CYS A 79 -6.41 -2.29 6.40
N HIS A 80 -6.08 -3.35 5.68
CA HIS A 80 -4.94 -4.20 6.00
C HIS A 80 -3.80 -3.95 5.01
N SER A 81 -2.62 -3.69 5.52
CA SER A 81 -1.39 -3.54 4.73
C SER A 81 -0.36 -4.56 5.22
N PHE A 82 0.38 -5.17 4.28
CA PHE A 82 1.41 -6.13 4.64
C PHE A 82 2.78 -5.47 4.67
N THR A 83 3.54 -5.75 5.72
CA THR A 83 4.96 -5.38 5.82
C THR A 83 5.82 -6.32 4.99
N ALA A 84 7.09 -5.94 4.76
CA ALA A 84 8.03 -6.76 4.01
C ALA A 84 8.32 -8.13 4.67
N ASP A 85 8.08 -8.26 5.97
CA ASP A 85 8.20 -9.49 6.75
C ASP A 85 6.90 -10.33 6.77
N GLY A 86 5.86 -9.90 6.06
CA GLY A 86 4.59 -10.61 5.94
C GLY A 86 3.58 -10.36 7.06
N ARG A 87 3.86 -9.45 8.01
CA ARG A 87 2.88 -9.08 9.04
C ARG A 87 1.78 -8.20 8.43
N CYS A 88 0.54 -8.48 8.84
CA CYS A 88 -0.60 -7.65 8.53
C CYS A 88 -0.66 -6.46 9.50
N ILE A 89 -0.73 -5.25 8.97
CA ILE A 89 -0.93 -4.01 9.74
C ILE A 89 -2.32 -3.49 9.43
N SER A 90 -3.13 -3.26 10.46
CA SER A 90 -4.44 -2.61 10.34
C SER A 90 -4.30 -1.09 10.40
N LEU A 91 -4.83 -0.39 9.41
CA LEU A 91 -4.76 1.06 9.31
C LEU A 91 -6.15 1.68 9.29
N LEU A 92 -6.34 2.78 10.01
CA LEU A 92 -7.51 3.64 9.80
C LEU A 92 -7.32 4.37 8.47
N LYS A 93 -8.12 4.01 7.46
CA LYS A 93 -8.07 4.59 6.13
C LYS A 93 -9.25 5.53 5.93
N ILE A 94 -8.97 6.81 5.87
CA ILE A 94 -9.97 7.86 5.71
C ILE A 94 -9.50 8.95 4.75
N LEU A 95 -10.47 9.68 4.21
CA LEU A 95 -10.22 10.99 3.61
C LEU A 95 -10.26 12.06 4.70
N PHE A 96 -9.38 13.05 4.61
CA PHE A 96 -9.49 14.27 5.40
C PHE A 96 -10.74 15.07 5.00
N THR A 97 -11.00 15.10 3.70
CA THR A 97 -12.22 15.69 3.10
C THR A 97 -12.55 15.00 1.78
N ASN A 98 -13.85 14.93 1.44
CA ASN A 98 -14.31 14.56 0.11
C ASN A 98 -14.68 15.79 -0.75
N GLU A 99 -14.50 17.01 -0.23
CA GLU A 99 -14.57 18.24 -1.02
C GLU A 99 -13.34 18.34 -1.93
N CYS A 100 -13.55 18.63 -3.21
CA CYS A 100 -12.45 18.70 -4.17
C CYS A 100 -12.73 19.77 -5.24
N ILE A 101 -11.72 20.59 -5.54
CA ILE A 101 -11.78 21.59 -6.63
C ILE A 101 -11.48 20.98 -8.01
N TYR A 102 -11.02 19.70 -8.07
CA TYR A 102 -10.70 19.03 -9.33
C TYR A 102 -11.87 18.21 -9.85
N ASP A 103 -11.95 18.11 -11.18
CA ASP A 103 -12.98 17.36 -11.87
C ASP A 103 -12.42 16.12 -12.58
N CYS A 104 -11.72 15.27 -11.83
CA CYS A 104 -11.17 14.02 -12.37
C CYS A 104 -12.31 13.04 -12.68
N LYS A 105 -12.50 12.66 -13.94
CA LYS A 105 -13.62 11.86 -14.43
C LYS A 105 -13.77 10.48 -13.74
N TYR A 106 -12.67 9.90 -13.27
CA TYR A 106 -12.65 8.62 -12.56
C TYR A 106 -12.97 8.73 -11.07
N CYS A 107 -13.05 9.95 -10.51
CA CYS A 107 -13.14 10.15 -9.07
C CYS A 107 -14.59 10.41 -8.64
N ILE A 108 -15.07 9.66 -7.63
CA ILE A 108 -16.40 9.88 -7.05
C ILE A 108 -16.52 11.27 -6.39
N ASN A 109 -15.39 11.81 -5.91
CA ASN A 109 -15.33 13.10 -5.21
C ASN A 109 -15.04 14.29 -6.15
N ARG A 110 -15.17 14.13 -7.48
CA ARG A 110 -15.01 15.24 -8.43
C ARG A 110 -15.98 16.38 -8.11
N CYS A 111 -15.57 17.62 -8.42
CA CYS A 111 -16.36 18.81 -8.04
C CYS A 111 -17.75 18.83 -8.67
N SER A 112 -17.93 18.27 -9.87
CA SER A 112 -19.21 18.23 -10.58
C SER A 112 -20.20 17.17 -10.05
N ASN A 113 -19.78 16.27 -9.14
CA ASN A 113 -20.69 15.29 -8.55
C ASN A 113 -21.50 15.90 -7.41
N ASP A 114 -22.81 15.64 -7.43
CA ASP A 114 -23.72 15.98 -6.33
C ASP A 114 -23.64 14.88 -5.25
N VAL A 115 -22.63 14.99 -4.40
CA VAL A 115 -22.42 14.10 -3.24
C VAL A 115 -22.28 14.94 -1.98
N ARG A 116 -22.76 14.42 -0.86
CA ARG A 116 -22.63 15.10 0.43
C ARG A 116 -21.17 15.35 0.77
N ARG A 117 -20.78 16.62 0.93
CA ARG A 117 -19.43 17.05 1.22
C ARG A 117 -19.24 17.22 2.73
N VAL A 118 -18.18 16.65 3.26
CA VAL A 118 -17.80 16.77 4.66
C VAL A 118 -16.28 16.86 4.78
N THR A 119 -15.85 17.56 5.83
CA THR A 119 -14.44 17.79 6.11
C THR A 119 -14.18 17.58 7.60
N PHE A 120 -13.15 16.81 7.92
CA PHE A 120 -12.64 16.74 9.29
C PHE A 120 -11.81 17.97 9.63
N THR A 121 -11.79 18.32 10.90
CA THR A 121 -10.75 19.17 11.45
C THR A 121 -9.52 18.34 11.79
N PRO A 122 -8.31 18.92 11.87
CA PRO A 122 -7.11 18.23 12.31
C PRO A 122 -7.29 17.50 13.66
N GLU A 123 -7.98 18.13 14.60
CA GLU A 123 -8.25 17.60 15.94
C GLU A 123 -9.21 16.40 15.91
N GLU A 124 -10.22 16.39 15.04
CA GLU A 124 -11.14 15.26 14.86
C GLU A 124 -10.41 14.03 14.34
N VAL A 125 -9.52 14.18 13.34
CA VAL A 125 -8.68 13.07 12.83
C VAL A 125 -7.76 12.55 13.91
N CYS A 126 -7.15 13.44 14.72
CA CYS A 126 -6.29 13.05 15.83
C CYS A 126 -7.05 12.22 16.86
N ARG A 127 -8.24 12.69 17.29
CA ARG A 127 -9.08 11.98 18.25
C ARG A 127 -9.49 10.60 17.74
N LEU A 128 -9.98 10.50 16.51
CA LEU A 128 -10.34 9.23 15.89
C LEU A 128 -9.15 8.27 15.87
N THR A 129 -7.99 8.73 15.40
CA THR A 129 -6.79 7.89 15.29
C THR A 129 -6.35 7.36 16.66
N VAL A 130 -6.27 8.24 17.65
CA VAL A 130 -5.83 7.86 19.02
C VAL A 130 -6.82 6.93 19.69
N GLU A 131 -8.12 7.17 19.56
CA GLU A 131 -9.16 6.31 20.14
C GLU A 131 -9.19 4.92 19.51
N PHE A 132 -9.08 4.82 18.19
CA PHE A 132 -9.01 3.53 17.50
C PHE A 132 -7.72 2.77 17.85
N TYR A 133 -6.59 3.48 17.97
CA TYR A 133 -5.32 2.89 18.36
C TYR A 133 -5.36 2.36 19.81
N ARG A 134 -5.85 3.14 20.78
CA ARG A 134 -5.98 2.73 22.19
C ARG A 134 -6.84 1.48 22.37
N ARG A 135 -7.80 1.26 21.48
CA ARG A 135 -8.67 0.08 21.46
C ARG A 135 -8.09 -1.10 20.69
N ASN A 136 -6.87 -0.99 20.21
CA ASN A 136 -6.21 -2.01 19.37
C ASN A 136 -6.99 -2.36 18.09
N TYR A 137 -7.77 -1.43 17.53
CA TYR A 137 -8.45 -1.63 16.24
C TYR A 137 -7.51 -1.38 15.08
N ILE A 138 -6.52 -0.50 15.27
CA ILE A 138 -5.55 -0.10 14.26
C ILE A 138 -4.14 -0.02 14.84
N GLU A 139 -3.15 -0.16 13.97
CA GLU A 139 -1.74 0.07 14.24
C GLU A 139 -1.24 1.39 13.65
N GLY A 140 -2.06 2.05 12.80
CA GLY A 140 -1.69 3.29 12.17
C GLY A 140 -2.81 3.98 11.43
N LEU A 141 -2.45 5.10 10.79
CA LEU A 141 -3.32 5.96 10.00
C LEU A 141 -2.89 5.94 8.52
N PHE A 142 -3.84 5.80 7.61
CA PHE A 142 -3.69 6.12 6.20
C PHE A 142 -4.62 7.29 5.85
N LEU A 143 -4.04 8.46 5.62
CA LEU A 143 -4.77 9.70 5.36
C LEU A 143 -4.57 10.15 3.92
N SER A 144 -5.66 10.22 3.17
CA SER A 144 -5.77 10.84 1.86
C SER A 144 -6.75 12.01 1.91
N SER A 145 -6.96 12.71 0.80
CA SER A 145 -7.85 13.89 0.80
C SER A 145 -8.34 14.23 -0.61
N GLY A 146 -9.55 14.79 -0.70
CA GLY A 146 -9.89 15.73 -1.75
C GLY A 146 -9.05 17.02 -1.60
N ILE A 147 -9.27 18.01 -2.45
CA ILE A 147 -8.48 19.25 -2.49
C ILE A 147 -9.42 20.45 -2.23
N ILE A 148 -9.32 21.03 -1.04
CA ILE A 148 -10.05 22.24 -0.66
C ILE A 148 -9.21 23.45 -1.06
N ASN A 149 -9.78 24.43 -1.71
CA ASN A 149 -9.17 25.70 -2.09
C ASN A 149 -7.88 25.55 -2.94
N SER A 150 -6.88 24.83 -2.44
CA SER A 150 -5.63 24.56 -3.15
C SER A 150 -4.91 23.33 -2.59
N PRO A 151 -4.00 22.71 -3.37
CA PRO A 151 -3.12 21.66 -2.87
C PRO A 151 -2.35 22.07 -1.60
N GLU A 152 -1.81 23.27 -1.60
CA GLU A 152 -1.04 23.84 -0.49
C GLU A 152 -1.88 24.01 0.78
N TYR A 153 -3.10 24.53 0.65
CA TYR A 153 -4.01 24.71 1.79
C TYR A 153 -4.39 23.36 2.41
N THR A 154 -4.76 22.41 1.57
CA THR A 154 -5.16 21.08 2.05
C THR A 154 -4.00 20.35 2.74
N MET A 155 -2.80 20.43 2.16
CA MET A 155 -1.62 19.80 2.76
C MET A 155 -1.16 20.49 4.05
N LYS A 156 -1.46 21.78 4.26
CA LYS A 156 -1.28 22.44 5.57
C LYS A 156 -2.14 21.82 6.66
N LEU A 157 -3.42 21.56 6.38
CA LEU A 157 -4.33 20.90 7.32
C LEU A 157 -3.85 19.47 7.65
N ILE A 158 -3.34 18.75 6.66
CA ILE A 158 -2.73 17.44 6.86
C ILE A 158 -1.46 17.58 7.72
N TYR A 159 -0.59 18.54 7.44
CA TYR A 159 0.60 18.81 8.25
C TYR A 159 0.22 19.08 9.71
N GLU A 160 -0.76 19.95 9.95
CA GLU A 160 -1.26 20.26 11.30
C GLU A 160 -1.75 18.99 12.03
N THR A 161 -2.51 18.14 11.31
CA THR A 161 -2.96 16.84 11.83
C THR A 161 -1.77 15.98 12.29
N LEU A 162 -0.74 15.83 11.44
CA LEU A 162 0.43 15.03 11.77
C LEU A 162 1.25 15.62 12.91
N PHE A 163 1.39 16.95 12.91
CA PHE A 163 2.08 17.68 13.96
C PHE A 163 1.40 17.46 15.32
N LEU A 164 0.08 17.59 15.39
CA LEU A 164 -0.70 17.30 16.58
C LEU A 164 -0.56 15.84 17.01
N LEU A 165 -0.71 14.88 16.08
CA LEU A 165 -0.54 13.46 16.38
C LEU A 165 0.83 13.16 17.01
N ARG A 166 1.92 13.67 16.43
CA ARG A 166 3.28 13.39 16.87
C ARG A 166 3.65 14.14 18.15
N ASN A 167 3.30 15.42 18.26
CA ASN A 167 3.78 16.29 19.34
C ASN A 167 2.80 16.46 20.50
N LYS A 168 1.48 16.54 20.24
CA LYS A 168 0.47 16.71 21.29
C LYS A 168 0.00 15.36 21.83
N TYR A 169 -0.32 14.42 20.93
CA TYR A 169 -0.85 13.11 21.30
C TYR A 169 0.23 12.04 21.48
N HIS A 170 1.47 12.34 21.17
CA HIS A 170 2.62 11.42 21.23
C HIS A 170 2.36 10.08 20.50
N PHE A 171 1.60 10.15 19.40
CA PHE A 171 1.26 8.99 18.60
C PHE A 171 2.48 8.48 17.85
N ASN A 172 2.94 7.28 18.17
CA ASN A 172 4.10 6.64 17.54
C ASN A 172 3.71 5.53 16.53
N GLY A 173 2.41 5.33 16.27
CA GLY A 173 1.92 4.37 15.27
C GLY A 173 2.30 4.77 13.85
N TYR A 174 2.13 3.84 12.92
CA TYR A 174 2.45 4.04 11.50
C TYR A 174 1.54 5.10 10.87
N ILE A 175 2.13 5.98 10.07
CA ILE A 175 1.40 7.02 9.33
C ILE A 175 1.77 6.97 7.85
N HIS A 176 0.77 6.73 6.99
CA HIS A 176 0.88 6.82 5.55
C HIS A 176 0.07 8.01 5.03
N ILE A 177 0.71 8.90 4.29
CA ILE A 177 0.08 10.10 3.72
C ILE A 177 0.07 10.02 2.21
N LYS A 178 -1.02 10.48 1.62
CA LYS A 178 -1.11 10.75 0.20
C LYS A 178 -0.75 12.21 -0.06
N GLY A 179 0.43 12.44 -0.64
CA GLY A 179 0.89 13.76 -1.06
C GLY A 179 0.08 14.27 -2.26
N ILE A 180 -0.36 15.51 -2.20
CA ILE A 180 -1.15 16.14 -3.26
C ILE A 180 -0.20 16.78 -4.27
N PRO A 181 -0.34 16.47 -5.58
CA PRO A 181 0.44 17.13 -6.63
C PRO A 181 0.23 18.65 -6.63
N GLY A 182 1.32 19.41 -6.73
CA GLY A 182 1.30 20.87 -6.67
C GLY A 182 1.56 21.47 -5.28
N THR A 183 1.81 20.64 -4.27
CA THR A 183 2.29 21.07 -2.95
C THR A 183 3.73 21.55 -3.03
N SER A 184 4.07 22.59 -2.24
CA SER A 184 5.44 23.10 -2.16
C SER A 184 6.43 22.05 -1.62
N PRO A 185 7.69 22.08 -2.09
CA PRO A 185 8.74 21.20 -1.57
C PRO A 185 8.95 21.32 -0.07
N GLU A 186 8.89 22.54 0.46
CA GLU A 186 9.07 22.84 1.89
C GLU A 186 8.02 22.16 2.75
N LEU A 187 6.75 22.20 2.33
CA LEU A 187 5.66 21.55 3.06
C LEU A 187 5.75 20.02 2.95
N LEU A 188 6.15 19.49 1.79
CA LEU A 188 6.42 18.06 1.62
C LEU A 188 7.58 17.58 2.49
N GLU A 189 8.60 18.40 2.68
CA GLU A 189 9.72 18.08 3.58
C GLU A 189 9.26 17.98 5.02
N MET A 190 8.53 18.98 5.51
CA MET A 190 7.99 18.98 6.88
C MET A 190 7.10 17.75 7.15
N ILE A 191 6.20 17.43 6.23
CA ILE A 191 5.31 16.27 6.31
C ILE A 191 6.12 14.96 6.27
N GLY A 192 7.16 14.90 5.45
CA GLY A 192 8.01 13.72 5.29
C GLY A 192 8.71 13.29 6.57
N TYR A 193 9.06 14.22 7.45
CA TYR A 193 9.59 13.91 8.79
C TYR A 193 8.54 13.47 9.80
N LEU A 194 7.26 13.70 9.54
CA LEU A 194 6.16 13.32 10.45
C LEU A 194 5.46 12.02 10.05
N CYS A 195 5.57 11.60 8.78
CA CYS A 195 4.98 10.37 8.28
C CYS A 195 6.03 9.25 8.11
N ASP A 196 5.56 8.01 8.02
CA ASP A 196 6.41 6.86 7.77
C ASP A 196 6.47 6.52 6.28
N ARG A 197 5.36 6.71 5.56
CA ARG A 197 5.28 6.55 4.11
C ARG A 197 4.56 7.72 3.47
N MET A 198 5.04 8.12 2.32
CA MET A 198 4.37 9.09 1.46
C MET A 198 4.12 8.48 0.09
N SER A 199 2.91 8.65 -0.45
CA SER A 199 2.57 8.25 -1.80
C SER A 199 2.08 9.45 -2.60
N VAL A 200 2.47 9.53 -3.86
CA VAL A 200 1.92 10.46 -4.84
C VAL A 200 1.40 9.63 -5.99
N ASN A 201 0.10 9.71 -6.28
CA ASN A 201 -0.49 8.89 -7.32
C ASN A 201 -0.07 9.36 -8.71
N LEU A 202 0.41 8.43 -9.53
CA LEU A 202 0.65 8.68 -10.96
C LEU A 202 -0.65 8.78 -11.74
N GLU A 203 -1.67 8.06 -11.29
CA GLU A 203 -3.02 7.89 -11.84
C GLU A 203 -3.01 7.13 -13.17
N LEU A 204 -2.49 7.69 -14.23
CA LEU A 204 -2.41 7.07 -15.56
C LEU A 204 -0.95 6.91 -16.02
N PRO A 205 -0.61 5.83 -16.74
CA PRO A 205 0.75 5.60 -17.23
C PRO A 205 1.17 6.62 -18.30
N THR A 206 0.23 7.19 -19.06
CA THR A 206 0.50 8.16 -20.14
C THR A 206 0.08 9.58 -19.78
N ALA A 207 0.71 10.57 -20.41
CA ALA A 207 0.32 11.98 -20.25
C ALA A 207 -1.01 12.28 -20.96
N GLU A 208 -1.30 11.58 -22.04
CA GLU A 208 -2.54 11.71 -22.81
C GLU A 208 -3.73 11.16 -22.03
N GLY A 209 -3.59 9.95 -21.46
CA GLY A 209 -4.58 9.36 -20.58
C GLY A 209 -4.89 10.27 -19.39
N LEU A 210 -3.85 10.83 -18.76
CA LEU A 210 -4.01 11.77 -17.65
C LEU A 210 -4.77 13.03 -18.09
N LYS A 211 -4.43 13.63 -19.24
CA LYS A 211 -5.11 14.82 -19.76
C LYS A 211 -6.58 14.54 -20.07
N LYS A 212 -6.89 13.37 -20.64
CA LYS A 212 -8.26 12.94 -20.97
C LYS A 212 -9.14 12.77 -19.74
N THR A 213 -8.57 12.22 -18.65
CA THR A 213 -9.33 11.80 -17.46
C THR A 213 -9.24 12.76 -16.27
N ALA A 214 -8.14 13.50 -16.15
CA ALA A 214 -7.87 14.43 -15.05
C ALA A 214 -7.22 15.74 -15.56
N PRO A 215 -7.97 16.60 -16.24
CA PRO A 215 -7.43 17.78 -16.93
C PRO A 215 -6.72 18.78 -16.00
N ASN A 216 -7.06 18.78 -14.72
CA ASN A 216 -6.41 19.62 -13.72
C ASN A 216 -5.06 19.08 -13.22
N LYS A 217 -4.71 17.85 -13.59
CA LYS A 217 -3.44 17.22 -13.19
C LYS A 217 -2.44 17.26 -14.32
N VAL A 218 -1.24 17.76 -14.04
CA VAL A 218 -0.12 17.79 -14.99
C VAL A 218 0.95 16.80 -14.54
N ARG A 219 1.46 15.98 -15.47
CA ARG A 219 2.46 14.94 -15.17
C ARG A 219 3.69 15.49 -14.45
N LYS A 220 4.16 16.68 -14.83
CA LYS A 220 5.27 17.36 -14.15
C LYS A 220 4.99 17.57 -12.67
N ASN A 221 3.77 18.00 -12.32
CA ASN A 221 3.38 18.26 -10.93
C ASN A 221 3.27 16.98 -10.09
N ILE A 222 3.17 15.81 -10.73
CA ILE A 222 3.18 14.49 -10.09
C ILE A 222 4.61 13.97 -9.91
N LEU A 223 5.43 14.06 -10.97
CA LEU A 223 6.79 13.50 -10.95
C LEU A 223 7.78 14.34 -10.11
N THR A 224 7.58 15.67 -10.06
CA THR A 224 8.45 16.57 -9.27
C THR A 224 8.42 16.23 -7.78
N PRO A 225 7.25 16.12 -7.11
CA PRO A 225 7.18 15.63 -5.74
C PRO A 225 7.80 14.25 -5.52
N MET A 226 7.56 13.30 -6.44
CA MET A 226 8.17 11.96 -6.34
C MET A 226 9.69 12.03 -6.31
N ARG A 227 10.29 12.87 -7.16
CA ARG A 227 11.76 13.08 -7.20
C ARG A 227 12.25 13.76 -5.94
N PHE A 228 11.52 14.76 -5.45
CA PHE A 228 11.84 15.44 -4.20
C PHE A 228 11.85 14.47 -3.02
N ILE A 229 10.80 13.65 -2.88
CA ILE A 229 10.70 12.63 -1.84
C ILE A 229 11.85 11.62 -1.95
N GLN A 230 12.21 11.18 -3.16
CA GLN A 230 13.33 10.27 -3.38
C GLN A 230 14.65 10.87 -2.87
N ASN A 231 14.92 12.12 -3.21
CA ASN A 231 16.15 12.81 -2.80
C ASN A 231 16.18 12.97 -1.28
N GLY A 232 15.08 13.41 -0.66
CA GLY A 232 14.97 13.52 0.80
C GLY A 232 15.21 12.20 1.52
N ILE A 233 14.69 11.07 0.98
CA ILE A 233 14.95 9.73 1.53
C ILE A 233 16.44 9.38 1.43
N LYS A 234 17.09 9.64 0.29
CA LYS A 234 18.52 9.38 0.09
C LYS A 234 19.39 10.21 1.03
N ASP A 235 19.09 11.50 1.12
CA ASP A 235 19.81 12.43 1.97
C ASP A 235 19.67 12.09 3.46
N SER A 236 18.46 11.73 3.89
CA SER A 236 18.19 11.31 5.25
C SER A 236 18.94 10.03 5.61
N ARG A 237 18.97 9.03 4.70
CA ARG A 237 19.76 7.81 4.90
C ARG A 237 21.25 8.07 4.96
N ALA A 238 21.78 8.97 4.11
CA ALA A 238 23.18 9.35 4.12
C ALA A 238 23.58 10.07 5.42
N TYR A 239 22.69 10.96 5.93
CA TYR A 239 22.92 11.70 7.18
C TYR A 239 22.96 10.78 8.41
N HIS A 240 22.02 9.82 8.51
CA HIS A 240 21.96 8.89 9.65
C HIS A 240 22.96 7.73 9.56
N GLY A 241 23.80 7.69 8.52
CA GLY A 241 24.66 6.56 8.21
C GLY A 241 23.87 5.35 7.70
N ASN A 242 24.54 4.47 6.96
CA ASN A 242 23.94 3.26 6.35
C ASN A 242 23.65 2.15 7.40
N THR A 243 23.37 2.51 8.65
CA THR A 243 23.02 1.55 9.68
C THR A 243 21.65 0.97 9.37
N ASP A 244 21.62 -0.35 9.22
CA ASP A 244 20.46 -1.17 8.92
C ASP A 244 19.23 -0.70 9.71
N MET A 245 18.20 -0.20 9.01
CA MET A 245 16.93 0.24 9.60
C MET A 245 16.26 -0.86 10.45
N LYS A 246 16.63 -2.13 10.26
CA LYS A 246 16.11 -3.25 11.04
C LYS A 246 16.43 -3.20 12.53
N ASN A 247 17.57 -2.62 12.90
CA ASN A 247 18.00 -2.56 14.31
C ASN A 247 17.48 -1.31 15.05
N ARG A 248 16.90 -0.32 14.39
CA ARG A 248 16.40 0.91 15.00
C ARG A 248 14.87 1.03 15.13
N MET A 249 14.10 0.08 14.58
CA MET A 249 12.65 0.02 14.84
C MET A 249 12.30 -0.45 16.27
N TYR A 250 13.27 -1.04 16.98
CA TYR A 250 13.18 -1.39 18.40
C TYR A 250 14.20 -0.56 19.18
N LEU A 251 13.90 0.73 19.35
CA LEU A 251 14.62 1.53 20.33
C LEU A 251 14.16 1.09 21.72
N ASP A 252 15.11 0.76 22.58
CA ASP A 252 14.91 0.54 23.99
C ASP A 252 14.15 1.75 24.58
N GLU A 253 13.09 1.51 25.39
CA GLU A 253 12.25 2.58 25.96
C GLU A 253 13.09 3.67 26.65
N LYS A 254 14.21 3.30 27.25
CA LYS A 254 15.12 4.21 27.94
C LYS A 254 15.83 5.17 26.97
N SER A 255 16.28 4.68 25.82
CA SER A 255 16.88 5.51 24.74
C SER A 255 15.86 6.46 24.10
N TYR A 256 14.58 6.08 24.08
CA TYR A 256 13.49 6.92 23.56
C TYR A 256 13.24 8.14 24.47
N TYR A 257 13.22 7.97 25.80
CA TYR A 257 12.99 9.07 26.76
C TYR A 257 14.21 10.01 26.86
N ASP A 258 15.42 9.51 26.76
CA ASP A 258 16.65 10.32 26.77
C ASP A 258 16.76 11.19 25.49
N GLN A 259 16.41 10.64 24.34
CA GLN A 259 16.34 11.40 23.08
C GLN A 259 15.20 12.45 23.08
N ILE A 260 14.08 12.20 23.77
CA ILE A 260 13.00 13.18 23.93
C ILE A 260 13.46 14.41 24.73
N ALA A 261 14.33 14.25 25.72
CA ALA A 261 14.87 15.36 26.49
C ALA A 261 15.76 16.28 25.63
N GLU A 262 16.56 15.72 24.70
CA GLU A 262 17.38 16.49 23.74
C GLU A 262 16.55 17.10 22.60
N ILE A 263 15.39 16.50 22.24
CA ILE A 263 14.47 16.99 21.21
C ILE A 263 13.72 18.27 21.65
N SER A 264 13.78 18.68 22.93
CA SER A 264 13.07 19.88 23.40
C SER A 264 13.46 21.13 22.60
N ASP A 265 14.68 21.24 22.16
CA ASP A 265 15.19 22.37 21.36
C ASP A 265 14.73 22.30 19.89
N SER A 266 14.64 21.10 19.32
CA SER A 266 14.08 20.87 17.98
C SER A 266 12.55 21.06 17.93
N ARG A 267 11.85 20.73 19.03
CA ARG A 267 10.41 21.01 19.22
C ARG A 267 10.10 22.50 19.19
N SER A 268 10.91 23.30 19.87
CA SER A 268 10.71 24.75 19.91
C SER A 268 10.80 25.36 18.51
N ARG A 269 11.68 24.86 17.65
CA ARG A 269 11.83 25.33 16.26
C ARG A 269 10.69 24.87 15.34
N LEU A 270 10.20 23.64 15.51
CA LEU A 270 9.03 23.16 14.75
C LEU A 270 7.75 23.91 15.17
N ILE A 271 7.59 24.23 16.47
CA ILE A 271 6.48 25.02 16.98
C ILE A 271 6.59 26.46 16.47
N GLU A 272 7.78 27.06 16.42
CA GLU A 272 7.99 28.38 15.86
C GLU A 272 7.67 28.42 14.36
N TYR A 273 8.04 27.38 13.60
CA TYR A 273 7.71 27.22 12.19
C TYR A 273 6.20 27.05 11.98
N HIS A 274 5.55 26.22 12.80
CA HIS A 274 4.10 26.05 12.81
C HIS A 274 3.37 27.36 13.11
N ASN A 275 3.81 28.11 14.14
CA ASN A 275 3.20 29.38 14.52
C ASN A 275 3.33 30.45 13.42
N ARG A 276 4.43 30.43 12.65
CA ARG A 276 4.57 31.29 11.47
C ARG A 276 3.61 30.90 10.34
N PHE A 277 3.39 29.60 10.10
CA PHE A 277 2.47 29.12 9.06
C PHE A 277 0.99 29.38 9.42
N THR A 278 0.60 29.26 10.67
CA THR A 278 -0.77 29.56 11.13
C THR A 278 -1.14 31.03 11.06
N GLN A 279 -0.16 31.94 11.03
CA GLN A 279 -0.37 33.37 10.88
C GLN A 279 -0.51 33.86 9.44
N ILE A 280 -0.24 32.99 8.43
CA ILE A 280 -0.32 33.36 7.02
C ILE A 280 -1.77 33.51 6.59
N LYS A 281 -2.19 34.74 6.31
CA LYS A 281 -3.54 35.09 5.87
C LYS A 281 -3.64 35.43 4.36
N SER A 282 -2.51 35.52 3.65
CA SER A 282 -2.50 35.91 2.24
C SER A 282 -1.39 35.30 1.40
N ASN A 283 -1.55 35.28 0.07
CA ASN A 283 -0.51 34.79 -0.87
C ASN A 283 0.78 35.65 -0.86
N LYS A 284 0.71 36.89 -0.40
CA LYS A 284 1.83 37.80 -0.29
C LYS A 284 2.79 37.38 0.83
N ASP A 285 2.21 36.89 1.95
CA ASP A 285 2.97 36.38 3.09
C ASP A 285 3.77 35.10 2.72
N ILE A 286 3.27 34.33 1.74
CA ILE A 286 3.94 33.12 1.24
C ILE A 286 5.21 33.48 0.44
N ALA A 287 5.15 34.53 -0.38
CA ALA A 287 6.28 35.00 -1.19
C ALA A 287 7.43 35.52 -0.32
N ASP A 288 7.12 36.26 0.74
CA ASP A 288 8.11 36.84 1.67
C ASP A 288 8.79 35.76 2.53
N ILE A 289 8.05 34.70 2.91
CA ILE A 289 8.60 33.55 3.65
C ILE A 289 9.53 32.70 2.76
N THR A 290 9.18 32.52 1.48
CA THR A 290 10.02 31.77 0.52
C THR A 290 11.34 32.52 0.23
N ALA A 291 11.33 33.83 0.20
CA ALA A 291 12.54 34.63 0.03
C ALA A 291 13.46 34.57 1.28
N ALA A 292 12.86 34.62 2.48
CA ALA A 292 13.59 34.50 3.75
C ALA A 292 14.15 33.09 4.00
N SER A 293 13.47 32.03 3.50
CA SER A 293 13.91 30.64 3.67
C SER A 293 15.12 30.32 2.79
N LYS A 294 15.24 30.91 1.60
CA LYS A 294 16.39 30.71 0.72
C LYS A 294 17.72 31.19 1.32
N SER A 295 17.69 32.23 2.17
CA SER A 295 18.89 32.75 2.85
C SER A 295 19.21 31.98 4.14
N ARG A 296 18.27 31.22 4.73
CA ARG A 296 18.42 30.43 5.96
C ARG A 296 18.58 28.92 5.75
N ALA A 297 18.48 28.43 4.53
CA ALA A 297 18.58 27.00 4.18
C ALA A 297 19.94 26.35 4.57
N LEU A 298 20.89 27.15 5.02
CA LEU A 298 22.28 26.72 5.37
C LEU A 298 22.45 26.23 6.82
N SER A 299 21.42 26.26 7.69
CA SER A 299 21.60 25.87 9.09
C SER A 299 20.39 25.17 9.76
N ILE A 300 19.49 24.54 8.98
CA ILE A 300 18.47 23.69 9.58
C ILE A 300 19.15 22.40 10.03
N GLN A 301 19.37 22.25 11.34
CA GLN A 301 19.71 20.94 11.92
C GLN A 301 18.62 19.97 11.51
N ARG A 302 19.00 18.95 10.74
CA ARG A 302 18.07 17.91 10.30
C ARG A 302 17.51 17.19 11.54
N PRO A 303 16.19 16.91 11.59
CA PRO A 303 15.61 16.20 12.72
C PRO A 303 16.26 14.82 12.89
N ASP A 304 16.36 14.34 14.14
CA ASP A 304 16.85 12.98 14.42
C ASP A 304 15.96 11.89 13.81
N ARG A 305 14.79 12.25 13.34
CA ARG A 305 13.86 11.35 12.69
C ARG A 305 14.19 11.17 11.20
N TYR A 306 14.16 9.91 10.73
CA TYR A 306 14.28 9.61 9.32
C TYR A 306 13.15 10.22 8.48
N TYR A 307 13.50 10.78 7.33
CA TYR A 307 12.54 11.26 6.34
C TYR A 307 11.89 10.09 5.61
N VAL A 308 10.55 9.98 5.67
CA VAL A 308 9.75 8.93 4.99
C VAL A 308 10.39 7.54 5.10
N PRO A 309 10.62 6.99 6.30
CA PRO A 309 11.44 5.79 6.52
C PRO A 309 10.94 4.54 5.79
N ALA A 310 9.63 4.37 5.61
CA ALA A 310 9.04 3.26 4.87
C ALA A 310 9.03 3.49 3.33
N GLY A 311 9.59 4.61 2.86
CA GLY A 311 9.74 4.94 1.45
C GLY A 311 8.44 5.41 0.79
N GLN A 312 8.52 5.63 -0.53
CA GLN A 312 7.39 6.12 -1.31
C GLN A 312 6.71 5.01 -2.11
N SER A 313 5.44 5.24 -2.44
CA SER A 313 4.65 4.39 -3.32
C SER A 313 3.78 5.22 -4.26
N THR A 314 3.21 4.58 -5.27
CA THR A 314 2.29 5.22 -6.21
C THR A 314 1.19 4.26 -6.63
N GLN A 315 0.18 4.78 -7.32
CA GLN A 315 -0.94 4.01 -7.85
C GLN A 315 -1.21 4.41 -9.29
N MET A 316 -1.57 3.42 -10.12
CA MET A 316 -2.08 3.60 -11.47
C MET A 316 -3.46 2.97 -11.60
N ILE A 317 -4.34 3.63 -12.35
CA ILE A 317 -5.68 3.17 -12.69
C ILE A 317 -5.57 2.38 -14.01
N ILE A 318 -6.17 1.20 -14.07
CA ILE A 318 -6.06 0.27 -15.18
C ILE A 318 -7.38 0.15 -15.91
N GLY A 319 -7.36 0.38 -17.22
CA GLY A 319 -8.55 0.24 -18.07
C GLY A 319 -9.47 1.45 -18.09
N ALA A 320 -9.03 2.61 -17.57
CA ALA A 320 -9.73 3.88 -17.78
C ALA A 320 -9.43 4.50 -19.15
N THR A 321 -8.31 4.12 -19.74
CA THR A 321 -7.80 4.57 -21.05
C THR A 321 -7.15 3.38 -21.77
N ASP A 322 -6.73 3.59 -23.02
CA ASP A 322 -6.34 2.51 -23.94
C ASP A 322 -4.87 2.05 -23.78
N GLU A 323 -4.23 2.37 -22.65
CA GLU A 323 -2.85 1.94 -22.40
C GLU A 323 -2.72 0.41 -22.36
N THR A 324 -1.67 -0.07 -23.03
CA THR A 324 -1.31 -1.49 -23.06
C THR A 324 -0.61 -1.91 -21.76
N ASP A 325 -0.63 -3.21 -21.44
CA ASP A 325 0.08 -3.73 -20.27
C ASP A 325 1.58 -3.50 -20.39
N TYR A 326 2.13 -3.55 -21.62
CA TYR A 326 3.54 -3.24 -21.88
C TYR A 326 3.90 -1.81 -21.45
N GLN A 327 3.06 -0.83 -21.79
CA GLN A 327 3.25 0.56 -21.33
C GLN A 327 3.18 0.67 -19.82
N ILE A 328 2.21 -0.01 -19.20
CA ILE A 328 2.01 0.01 -17.75
C ILE A 328 3.22 -0.59 -17.00
N VAL A 329 3.68 -1.78 -17.39
CA VAL A 329 4.82 -2.44 -16.73
C VAL A 329 6.14 -1.72 -17.00
N SER A 330 6.32 -1.12 -18.20
CA SER A 330 7.49 -0.30 -18.52
C SER A 330 7.56 0.96 -17.67
N VAL A 331 6.42 1.62 -17.44
CA VAL A 331 6.33 2.75 -16.51
C VAL A 331 6.62 2.31 -15.08
N ALA A 332 6.09 1.17 -14.64
CA ALA A 332 6.35 0.64 -13.31
C ALA A 332 7.84 0.32 -13.10
N GLU A 333 8.50 -0.32 -14.07
CA GLU A 333 9.95 -0.57 -14.05
C GLU A 333 10.74 0.73 -13.92
N ALA A 334 10.43 1.74 -14.73
CA ALA A 334 11.07 3.04 -14.66
C ALA A 334 10.86 3.74 -13.30
N LEU A 335 9.70 3.55 -12.67
CA LEU A 335 9.42 4.09 -11.33
C LEU A 335 10.25 3.38 -10.25
N TYR A 336 10.44 2.07 -10.34
CA TYR A 336 11.32 1.33 -9.43
C TYR A 336 12.79 1.76 -9.60
N GLU A 337 13.28 1.81 -10.83
CA GLU A 337 14.69 2.11 -11.12
C GLU A 337 15.05 3.58 -10.88
N LYS A 338 14.21 4.51 -11.34
CA LYS A 338 14.53 5.94 -11.36
C LYS A 338 14.03 6.73 -10.16
N PHE A 339 13.00 6.21 -9.43
CA PHE A 339 12.38 6.92 -8.30
C PHE A 339 12.47 6.16 -6.98
N ASP A 340 13.15 5.01 -6.91
CA ASP A 340 13.25 4.14 -5.71
C ASP A 340 11.87 3.85 -5.08
N MET A 341 10.86 3.61 -5.93
CA MET A 341 9.53 3.27 -5.45
C MET A 341 9.56 1.95 -4.67
N LYS A 342 8.87 1.87 -3.56
CA LYS A 342 8.72 0.61 -2.79
C LYS A 342 7.57 -0.25 -3.32
N ARG A 343 6.54 0.40 -3.84
CA ARG A 343 5.38 -0.28 -4.42
C ARG A 343 4.70 0.59 -5.48
N VAL A 344 4.32 -0.04 -6.57
CA VAL A 344 3.32 0.46 -7.51
C VAL A 344 2.04 -0.33 -7.27
N PHE A 345 0.92 0.37 -7.06
CA PHE A 345 -0.40 -0.23 -6.93
C PHE A 345 -1.14 -0.09 -8.26
N TYR A 346 -1.87 -1.13 -8.62
CA TYR A 346 -2.75 -1.16 -9.78
C TYR A 346 -4.19 -1.21 -9.30
N SER A 347 -5.07 -0.47 -9.95
CA SER A 347 -6.48 -0.40 -9.59
C SER A 347 -7.33 -0.53 -10.83
N ALA A 348 -8.10 -1.61 -10.95
CA ALA A 348 -9.07 -1.77 -12.02
C ALA A 348 -10.07 -0.61 -12.00
N PHE A 349 -10.28 0.02 -13.15
CA PHE A 349 -11.18 1.15 -13.29
C PHE A 349 -12.63 0.72 -13.13
N ILE A 350 -13.37 1.46 -12.32
CA ILE A 350 -14.82 1.34 -12.18
C ILE A 350 -15.43 2.68 -12.58
N ASN A 351 -16.34 2.67 -13.54
CA ASN A 351 -17.02 3.88 -14.00
C ASN A 351 -18.14 4.29 -13.03
N VAL A 352 -17.76 4.71 -11.81
CA VAL A 352 -18.70 5.09 -10.74
C VAL A 352 -19.55 6.30 -11.10
N ASN A 353 -19.05 7.16 -11.97
CA ASN A 353 -19.72 8.40 -12.38
C ASN A 353 -20.62 8.20 -13.60
N ARG A 354 -20.65 7.00 -14.19
CA ARG A 354 -21.37 6.71 -15.44
C ARG A 354 -21.02 7.69 -16.58
N ASP A 355 -19.74 8.11 -16.63
CA ASP A 355 -19.24 9.03 -17.66
C ASP A 355 -19.13 8.28 -18.99
N GLU A 356 -19.92 8.70 -19.98
CA GLU A 356 -19.98 8.07 -21.31
C GLU A 356 -18.66 8.17 -22.10
N SER A 357 -17.81 9.14 -21.74
CA SER A 357 -16.49 9.31 -22.38
C SER A 357 -15.44 8.32 -21.87
N LEU A 358 -15.79 7.50 -20.87
CA LEU A 358 -14.91 6.49 -20.25
C LEU A 358 -15.48 5.08 -20.45
N PRO A 359 -14.61 4.06 -20.55
CA PRO A 359 -15.06 2.67 -20.67
C PRO A 359 -15.80 2.18 -19.42
N GLY A 360 -16.43 1.02 -19.51
CA GLY A 360 -16.98 0.33 -18.35
C GLY A 360 -18.45 0.61 -18.01
N LEU A 361 -19.20 1.36 -18.84
CA LEU A 361 -20.65 1.53 -18.64
C LEU A 361 -21.42 0.21 -18.72
N PHE A 362 -20.98 -0.69 -19.61
CA PHE A 362 -21.64 -1.98 -19.90
C PHE A 362 -20.70 -3.17 -19.74
N SER A 363 -19.46 -2.96 -19.28
CA SER A 363 -18.45 -3.99 -19.07
C SER A 363 -18.05 -4.09 -17.60
N LYS A 364 -17.68 -5.30 -17.18
CA LYS A 364 -17.14 -5.52 -15.83
C LYS A 364 -15.77 -4.85 -15.68
N PRO A 365 -15.39 -4.41 -14.45
CA PRO A 365 -14.03 -3.91 -14.20
C PRO A 365 -12.97 -4.94 -14.61
N PRO A 366 -11.81 -4.52 -15.15
CA PRO A 366 -10.77 -5.42 -15.64
C PRO A 366 -9.93 -6.03 -14.50
N LEU A 367 -10.57 -6.78 -13.59
CA LEU A 367 -9.94 -7.37 -12.41
C LEU A 367 -8.88 -8.43 -12.78
N ALA A 368 -9.16 -9.25 -13.81
CA ALA A 368 -8.19 -10.24 -14.30
C ALA A 368 -6.90 -9.54 -14.78
N ARG A 369 -7.03 -8.43 -15.51
CA ARG A 369 -5.91 -7.62 -15.97
C ARG A 369 -5.13 -6.99 -14.81
N GLU A 370 -5.82 -6.45 -13.81
CA GLU A 370 -5.19 -5.94 -12.57
C GLU A 370 -4.36 -7.03 -11.90
N HIS A 371 -4.94 -8.22 -11.74
CA HIS A 371 -4.25 -9.36 -11.14
C HIS A 371 -3.00 -9.77 -11.94
N ARG A 372 -3.07 -9.82 -13.27
CA ARG A 372 -1.90 -10.11 -14.12
C ARG A 372 -0.79 -9.08 -13.97
N LEU A 373 -1.14 -7.80 -13.85
CA LEU A 373 -0.18 -6.72 -13.61
C LEU A 373 0.50 -6.86 -12.24
N TYR A 374 -0.24 -7.23 -11.18
CA TYR A 374 0.38 -7.55 -9.88
C TYR A 374 1.31 -8.76 -9.94
N GLN A 375 0.97 -9.80 -10.70
CA GLN A 375 1.85 -10.94 -10.92
C GLN A 375 3.13 -10.53 -11.67
N ALA A 376 3.02 -9.73 -12.72
CA ALA A 376 4.16 -9.19 -13.45
C ALA A 376 5.05 -8.29 -12.58
N ASP A 377 4.46 -7.41 -11.78
CA ASP A 377 5.15 -6.59 -10.79
C ASP A 377 5.97 -7.44 -9.81
N PHE A 378 5.40 -8.54 -9.35
CA PHE A 378 6.10 -9.48 -8.48
C PHE A 378 7.29 -10.15 -9.19
N LEU A 379 7.15 -10.53 -10.45
CA LEU A 379 8.23 -11.10 -11.25
C LEU A 379 9.38 -10.09 -11.44
N MET A 380 9.07 -8.84 -11.74
CA MET A 380 10.07 -7.79 -11.89
C MET A 380 10.84 -7.54 -10.59
N ARG A 381 10.13 -7.39 -9.47
CA ARG A 381 10.77 -7.04 -8.19
C ARG A 381 11.54 -8.16 -7.52
N PHE A 382 11.11 -9.41 -7.67
CA PHE A 382 11.66 -10.52 -6.88
C PHE A 382 12.32 -11.62 -7.71
N TYR A 383 12.04 -11.71 -9.01
CA TYR A 383 12.57 -12.75 -9.89
C TYR A 383 13.56 -12.22 -10.92
N GLY A 384 13.74 -10.89 -10.96
CA GLY A 384 14.69 -10.24 -11.86
C GLY A 384 14.23 -10.23 -13.32
N PHE A 385 12.93 -10.31 -13.59
CA PHE A 385 12.39 -10.06 -14.92
C PHE A 385 12.44 -8.58 -15.25
N LYS A 386 12.56 -8.28 -16.55
CA LYS A 386 12.43 -6.93 -17.09
C LYS A 386 11.09 -6.79 -17.81
N ALA A 387 10.57 -5.56 -17.89
CA ALA A 387 9.32 -5.29 -18.60
C ALA A 387 9.40 -5.77 -20.06
N GLY A 388 10.52 -5.50 -20.74
CA GLY A 388 10.77 -5.91 -22.12
C GLY A 388 10.99 -7.42 -22.33
N GLU A 389 11.24 -8.22 -21.26
CA GLU A 389 11.20 -9.68 -21.32
C GLU A 389 9.77 -10.22 -21.25
N LEU A 390 8.94 -9.61 -20.41
CA LEU A 390 7.57 -10.08 -20.17
C LEU A 390 6.63 -9.75 -21.34
N LEU A 391 6.78 -8.56 -21.92
CA LEU A 391 5.96 -8.04 -23.00
C LEU A 391 6.80 -7.26 -24.01
N SER A 392 6.29 -7.08 -25.21
CA SER A 392 6.96 -6.35 -26.30
C SER A 392 5.95 -5.56 -27.14
N GLU A 393 6.42 -4.75 -28.07
CA GLU A 393 5.55 -4.03 -29.02
C GLU A 393 4.66 -4.94 -29.86
N LYS A 394 5.10 -6.19 -30.11
CA LYS A 394 4.32 -7.20 -30.84
C LYS A 394 3.31 -7.92 -29.96
N ASN A 395 3.63 -8.07 -28.67
CA ASN A 395 2.79 -8.75 -27.68
C ASN A 395 2.61 -7.82 -26.49
N GLN A 396 1.63 -6.94 -26.59
CA GLN A 396 1.48 -5.78 -25.71
C GLN A 396 0.69 -6.06 -24.43
N ASN A 397 -0.06 -7.17 -24.35
CA ASN A 397 -0.95 -7.43 -23.23
C ASN A 397 -0.74 -8.84 -22.68
N PHE A 398 -0.96 -9.00 -21.39
CA PHE A 398 -0.96 -10.29 -20.72
C PHE A 398 -2.19 -11.12 -21.12
N SER A 399 -1.99 -12.43 -21.15
CA SER A 399 -3.09 -13.38 -21.30
C SER A 399 -3.98 -13.35 -20.06
N GLU A 400 -5.29 -13.31 -20.24
CA GLU A 400 -6.24 -13.49 -19.14
C GLU A 400 -6.27 -14.95 -18.66
N SER A 401 -5.94 -15.90 -19.52
CA SER A 401 -6.07 -17.35 -19.26
C SER A 401 -4.89 -17.96 -18.52
N ILE A 402 -3.66 -17.46 -18.70
CA ILE A 402 -2.43 -17.97 -18.07
C ILE A 402 -1.66 -16.84 -17.37
N ASP A 403 -0.93 -17.18 -16.33
CA ASP A 403 -0.14 -16.18 -15.61
C ASP A 403 1.06 -15.66 -16.42
N PRO A 404 1.57 -14.44 -16.14
CA PRO A 404 2.64 -13.82 -16.91
C PRO A 404 3.92 -14.65 -17.01
N LYS A 405 4.24 -15.45 -15.98
CA LYS A 405 5.41 -16.33 -16.00
C LYS A 405 5.23 -17.54 -16.91
N CYS A 406 4.03 -18.12 -16.92
CA CYS A 406 3.66 -19.17 -17.85
C CYS A 406 3.63 -18.64 -19.30
N GLN A 407 3.05 -17.45 -19.51
CA GLN A 407 3.04 -16.80 -20.82
C GLN A 407 4.45 -16.59 -21.35
N TRP A 408 5.35 -16.03 -20.53
CA TRP A 408 6.74 -15.84 -20.90
C TRP A 408 7.42 -17.18 -21.27
N ALA A 409 7.25 -18.21 -20.44
CA ALA A 409 7.89 -19.50 -20.67
C ALA A 409 7.40 -20.19 -21.96
N VAL A 410 6.12 -20.09 -22.26
CA VAL A 410 5.53 -20.63 -23.51
C VAL A 410 6.03 -19.90 -24.74
N GLN A 411 6.27 -18.59 -24.65
CA GLN A 411 6.82 -17.77 -25.73
C GLN A 411 8.34 -17.95 -25.92
N HIS A 412 9.04 -18.57 -24.98
CA HIS A 412 10.49 -18.78 -24.99
C HIS A 412 10.84 -20.24 -24.78
N LEU A 413 10.16 -21.12 -25.53
CA LEU A 413 10.36 -22.59 -25.44
C LEU A 413 11.78 -23.03 -25.81
N GLU A 414 12.51 -22.21 -26.56
CA GLU A 414 13.93 -22.41 -26.88
C GLU A 414 14.83 -22.48 -25.64
N ASN A 415 14.40 -21.93 -24.50
CA ASN A 415 15.13 -21.99 -23.23
C ASN A 415 14.80 -23.24 -22.41
N PHE A 416 13.87 -24.07 -22.87
CA PHE A 416 13.35 -25.23 -22.13
C PHE A 416 13.56 -26.55 -22.87
N PRO A 417 13.63 -27.69 -22.18
CA PRO A 417 13.50 -27.86 -20.73
C PRO A 417 14.78 -27.53 -19.96
N ILE A 418 14.62 -27.04 -18.72
CA ILE A 418 15.72 -26.72 -17.81
C ILE A 418 16.04 -27.91 -16.92
N GLU A 419 17.33 -28.31 -16.89
CA GLU A 419 17.81 -29.38 -15.99
C GLU A 419 17.98 -28.87 -14.55
N ILE A 420 17.14 -29.38 -13.64
CA ILE A 420 17.07 -28.95 -12.24
C ILE A 420 18.41 -29.12 -11.51
N MET A 421 19.16 -30.18 -11.85
CA MET A 421 20.44 -30.46 -11.21
C MET A 421 21.55 -29.47 -11.58
N LYS A 422 21.42 -28.78 -12.73
CA LYS A 422 22.46 -27.89 -13.27
C LYS A 422 22.12 -26.40 -13.17
N ALA A 423 20.85 -26.03 -13.33
CA ALA A 423 20.39 -24.66 -13.44
C ALA A 423 20.79 -23.78 -12.24
N ASP A 424 21.21 -22.54 -12.49
CA ASP A 424 21.45 -21.55 -11.44
C ASP A 424 20.15 -21.03 -10.82
N TYR A 425 20.27 -20.15 -9.80
CA TYR A 425 19.13 -19.62 -9.07
C TYR A 425 18.16 -18.83 -9.98
N TYR A 426 18.68 -17.96 -10.83
CA TYR A 426 17.86 -17.12 -11.68
C TYR A 426 17.21 -17.90 -12.82
N THR A 427 17.91 -18.89 -13.36
CA THR A 427 17.37 -19.84 -14.33
C THR A 427 16.21 -20.65 -13.73
N LEU A 428 16.35 -21.14 -12.50
CA LEU A 428 15.25 -21.81 -11.78
C LEU A 428 14.05 -20.88 -11.58
N LEU A 429 14.27 -19.59 -11.32
CA LEU A 429 13.19 -18.62 -11.17
C LEU A 429 12.46 -18.31 -12.49
N ARG A 430 13.02 -18.65 -13.65
CA ARG A 430 12.33 -18.54 -14.95
C ARG A 430 11.30 -19.66 -15.16
N VAL A 431 11.45 -20.81 -14.47
CA VAL A 431 10.55 -21.96 -14.61
C VAL A 431 9.20 -21.68 -13.94
N PRO A 432 8.06 -21.81 -14.66
CA PRO A 432 6.72 -21.78 -14.06
C PRO A 432 6.60 -22.77 -12.92
N GLY A 433 5.93 -22.39 -11.82
CA GLY A 433 5.77 -23.25 -10.65
C GLY A 433 6.96 -23.31 -9.69
N ILE A 434 8.12 -22.71 -10.02
CA ILE A 434 9.27 -22.60 -9.11
C ILE A 434 9.35 -21.19 -8.53
N GLY A 435 9.18 -21.09 -7.21
CA GLY A 435 9.30 -19.82 -6.47
C GLY A 435 10.68 -19.67 -5.79
N THR A 436 10.92 -18.51 -5.20
CA THR A 436 12.19 -18.17 -4.53
C THR A 436 12.55 -19.16 -3.42
N LYS A 437 11.55 -19.61 -2.64
CA LYS A 437 11.74 -20.62 -1.58
C LYS A 437 12.10 -21.99 -2.16
N SER A 438 11.37 -22.43 -3.18
CA SER A 438 11.63 -23.73 -3.85
C SER A 438 12.97 -23.73 -4.56
N ALA A 439 13.34 -22.69 -5.29
CA ALA A 439 14.65 -22.56 -5.94
C ALA A 439 15.80 -22.68 -4.93
N ARG A 440 15.72 -21.99 -3.78
CA ARG A 440 16.74 -22.10 -2.71
C ARG A 440 16.83 -23.49 -2.12
N ARG A 441 15.69 -24.18 -1.93
CA ARG A 441 15.65 -25.57 -1.43
C ARG A 441 16.28 -26.54 -2.42
N ILE A 442 15.97 -26.41 -3.70
CA ILE A 442 16.57 -27.19 -4.79
C ILE A 442 18.09 -27.02 -4.79
N LEU A 443 18.58 -25.78 -4.81
CA LEU A 443 20.03 -25.48 -4.81
C LEU A 443 20.75 -26.05 -3.59
N LYS A 444 20.11 -26.09 -2.44
CA LYS A 444 20.68 -26.69 -1.22
C LYS A 444 20.68 -28.23 -1.31
N ALA A 445 19.55 -28.82 -1.67
CA ALA A 445 19.36 -30.27 -1.63
C ALA A 445 20.21 -31.01 -2.70
N ARG A 446 20.30 -30.46 -3.92
CA ARG A 446 21.08 -31.10 -5.01
C ARG A 446 22.59 -31.22 -4.74
N ARG A 447 23.13 -30.54 -3.72
CA ARG A 447 24.51 -30.69 -3.27
C ARG A 447 24.77 -32.01 -2.55
N HIS A 448 23.70 -32.63 -2.04
CA HIS A 448 23.78 -33.80 -1.18
C HIS A 448 23.10 -35.02 -1.77
N ALA A 449 22.20 -34.85 -2.73
CA ALA A 449 21.44 -35.93 -3.35
C ALA A 449 21.05 -35.58 -4.79
N VAL A 450 20.83 -36.62 -5.57
CA VAL A 450 20.20 -36.54 -6.88
C VAL A 450 18.71 -36.43 -6.67
N LEU A 451 18.09 -35.35 -7.21
CA LEU A 451 16.70 -35.04 -6.99
C LEU A 451 15.80 -35.64 -8.06
N ASP A 452 14.64 -36.15 -7.67
CA ASP A 452 13.58 -36.59 -8.56
C ASP A 452 12.37 -35.62 -8.51
N PHE A 453 11.31 -35.90 -9.29
CA PHE A 453 10.11 -35.09 -9.33
C PHE A 453 9.33 -35.06 -8.02
N ASN A 454 9.40 -36.14 -7.21
CA ASN A 454 8.74 -36.19 -5.91
C ASN A 454 9.48 -35.30 -4.90
N ASP A 455 10.81 -35.29 -4.95
CA ASP A 455 11.62 -34.42 -4.10
C ASP A 455 11.33 -32.95 -4.35
N ILE A 456 11.31 -32.50 -5.62
CA ILE A 456 11.03 -31.11 -5.95
C ILE A 456 9.58 -30.72 -5.61
N LYS A 457 8.61 -31.65 -5.71
CA LYS A 457 7.24 -31.44 -5.24
C LYS A 457 7.20 -31.18 -3.74
N ARG A 458 7.91 -32.00 -2.94
CA ARG A 458 8.04 -31.82 -1.47
C ARG A 458 8.74 -30.50 -1.10
N MET A 459 9.60 -29.98 -1.97
CA MET A 459 10.24 -28.66 -1.82
C MET A 459 9.33 -27.49 -2.14
N GLY A 460 8.07 -27.76 -2.55
CA GLY A 460 7.06 -26.73 -2.82
C GLY A 460 7.04 -26.24 -4.27
N VAL A 461 7.55 -27.04 -5.21
CA VAL A 461 7.36 -26.77 -6.66
C VAL A 461 5.95 -27.16 -7.07
N VAL A 462 5.28 -26.25 -7.78
CA VAL A 462 3.96 -26.50 -8.37
C VAL A 462 4.13 -27.32 -9.64
N LEU A 463 4.22 -28.66 -9.49
CA LEU A 463 4.54 -29.57 -10.63
C LEU A 463 3.57 -29.44 -11.79
N LYS A 464 2.27 -29.21 -11.57
CA LYS A 464 1.27 -29.02 -12.62
C LYS A 464 1.62 -27.91 -13.62
N ARG A 465 2.47 -26.96 -13.21
CA ARG A 465 3.00 -25.89 -14.06
C ARG A 465 4.41 -26.18 -14.53
N ALA A 466 5.27 -26.73 -13.67
CA ALA A 466 6.70 -26.91 -13.92
C ALA A 466 7.02 -28.07 -14.87
N LEU A 467 6.19 -29.13 -14.90
CA LEU A 467 6.50 -30.40 -15.57
C LEU A 467 6.78 -30.27 -17.08
N TYR A 468 6.25 -29.24 -17.73
CA TYR A 468 6.46 -28.96 -19.17
C TYR A 468 7.81 -28.30 -19.45
N PHE A 469 8.46 -27.78 -18.42
CA PHE A 469 9.61 -26.87 -18.56
C PHE A 469 10.89 -27.39 -17.88
N ILE A 470 10.87 -28.57 -17.27
CA ILE A 470 12.00 -29.09 -16.51
C ILE A 470 12.35 -30.54 -16.84
N THR A 471 13.63 -30.85 -16.63
CA THR A 471 14.13 -32.23 -16.53
C THR A 471 14.76 -32.49 -15.16
N CYS A 472 14.65 -33.70 -14.71
CA CYS A 472 15.39 -34.26 -13.56
C CYS A 472 16.26 -35.39 -14.06
N ASN A 473 17.59 -35.27 -13.93
CA ASN A 473 18.57 -36.24 -14.46
C ASN A 473 18.40 -36.51 -15.96
N GLY A 474 18.17 -35.48 -16.74
CA GLY A 474 18.02 -35.55 -18.17
C GLY A 474 16.69 -36.14 -18.67
N LYS A 475 15.73 -36.39 -17.78
CA LYS A 475 14.42 -36.96 -18.14
C LYS A 475 13.29 -35.99 -17.78
N MET A 476 12.34 -35.82 -18.67
CA MET A 476 11.05 -35.19 -18.39
C MET A 476 10.16 -36.16 -17.59
N MET A 477 9.18 -35.60 -16.83
CA MET A 477 8.24 -36.41 -16.07
C MET A 477 7.30 -37.22 -16.98
N TYR A 478 6.93 -36.64 -18.10
CA TYR A 478 6.12 -37.25 -19.16
C TYR A 478 6.73 -36.90 -20.51
N ASP A 479 6.52 -37.73 -21.50
CA ASP A 479 6.86 -37.43 -22.89
C ASP A 479 5.91 -36.31 -23.37
N THR A 480 6.41 -35.07 -23.35
CA THR A 480 5.61 -33.87 -23.56
C THR A 480 6.09 -33.17 -24.82
N LYS A 481 5.16 -32.86 -25.72
CA LYS A 481 5.48 -31.99 -26.86
C LYS A 481 5.74 -30.58 -26.40
N LEU A 482 6.91 -30.05 -26.71
CA LEU A 482 7.30 -28.66 -26.46
C LEU A 482 6.71 -27.76 -27.57
N GLU A 483 5.40 -27.67 -27.60
CA GLU A 483 4.64 -26.84 -28.56
C GLU A 483 3.77 -25.85 -27.78
N GLU A 484 3.79 -24.57 -28.17
CA GLU A 484 3.07 -23.48 -27.51
C GLU A 484 1.59 -23.82 -27.32
N GLY A 485 0.88 -24.21 -28.38
CA GLY A 485 -0.55 -24.51 -28.32
C GLY A 485 -0.90 -25.72 -27.47
N TYR A 486 -0.01 -26.72 -27.38
CA TYR A 486 -0.20 -27.90 -26.54
C TYR A 486 -0.07 -27.52 -25.05
N ILE A 487 1.02 -26.85 -24.69
CA ILE A 487 1.32 -26.49 -23.30
C ILE A 487 0.28 -25.49 -22.78
N THR A 488 -0.07 -24.48 -23.58
CA THR A 488 -1.07 -23.45 -23.19
C THR A 488 -2.42 -24.09 -22.86
N ARG A 489 -2.92 -25.02 -23.71
CA ARG A 489 -4.20 -25.71 -23.45
C ARG A 489 -4.18 -26.46 -22.12
N HIS A 490 -3.08 -27.13 -21.81
CA HIS A 490 -2.95 -27.89 -20.57
C HIS A 490 -2.83 -26.97 -19.33
N LEU A 491 -2.12 -25.85 -19.45
CA LEU A 491 -2.02 -24.85 -18.38
C LEU A 491 -3.40 -24.24 -18.09
N VAL A 492 -4.14 -23.83 -19.12
CA VAL A 492 -5.50 -23.28 -18.98
C VAL A 492 -6.45 -24.29 -18.33
N TYR A 493 -6.41 -25.57 -18.76
CA TYR A 493 -7.24 -26.62 -18.18
C TYR A 493 -6.97 -26.80 -16.67
N ASN A 494 -5.72 -26.71 -16.25
CA ASN A 494 -5.30 -26.84 -14.86
C ASN A 494 -5.63 -25.61 -14.00
N GLU A 495 -5.88 -24.45 -14.60
CA GLU A 495 -6.23 -23.19 -13.89
C GLU A 495 -7.73 -22.91 -13.82
N ARG A 496 -8.55 -23.54 -14.68
CA ARG A 496 -10.00 -23.33 -14.73
C ARG A 496 -10.77 -23.41 -13.41
N PRO A 497 -10.44 -24.30 -12.45
CA PRO A 497 -11.21 -24.36 -11.21
C PRO A 497 -11.16 -23.08 -10.36
N SER A 498 -10.07 -22.30 -10.44
CA SER A 498 -9.95 -21.04 -9.70
C SER A 498 -10.65 -19.87 -10.40
N VAL A 499 -10.78 -19.90 -11.73
CA VAL A 499 -11.47 -18.86 -12.51
C VAL A 499 -12.99 -19.06 -12.49
N MET A 500 -13.50 -20.30 -12.53
CA MET A 500 -14.94 -20.57 -12.44
C MET A 500 -15.53 -20.20 -11.08
N TYR A 501 -14.79 -20.40 -9.98
CA TYR A 501 -15.24 -19.94 -8.66
C TYR A 501 -15.35 -18.41 -8.56
N ALA A 502 -14.55 -17.68 -9.31
CA ALA A 502 -14.61 -16.22 -9.36
C ALA A 502 -15.80 -15.72 -10.20
N GLU A 503 -16.21 -16.45 -11.25
CA GLU A 503 -17.34 -16.05 -12.12
C GLU A 503 -18.71 -16.35 -11.51
N GLU A 504 -18.87 -17.46 -10.79
CA GLU A 504 -20.15 -17.84 -10.18
C GLU A 504 -20.51 -17.04 -8.91
N ASN A 505 -19.53 -16.45 -8.23
CA ASN A 505 -19.73 -15.66 -7.01
C ASN A 505 -19.63 -14.15 -7.22
N LEU A 506 -19.56 -13.65 -8.47
CA LEU A 506 -19.39 -12.22 -8.79
C LEU A 506 -20.61 -11.35 -8.45
N ASP A 507 -21.77 -11.92 -8.23
CA ASP A 507 -22.97 -11.18 -7.78
C ASP A 507 -22.99 -10.90 -6.26
N GLU A 508 -22.11 -11.54 -5.47
CA GLU A 508 -21.96 -11.36 -4.02
C GLU A 508 -20.56 -10.86 -3.59
N ILE A 509 -19.59 -10.73 -4.50
CA ILE A 509 -18.22 -10.31 -4.15
C ILE A 509 -18.15 -8.80 -4.03
N THR A 510 -18.44 -8.28 -2.86
CA THR A 510 -17.80 -7.10 -2.33
C THR A 510 -16.29 -7.37 -2.29
N TYR A 511 -15.54 -6.73 -3.20
CA TYR A 511 -14.09 -6.54 -3.28
C TYR A 511 -13.23 -7.20 -2.17
N GLU A 512 -13.14 -8.51 -2.10
CA GLU A 512 -12.08 -9.21 -1.40
C GLU A 512 -10.90 -9.36 -2.39
N GLN A 513 -9.82 -8.67 -2.11
CA GLN A 513 -8.56 -8.88 -2.82
C GLN A 513 -8.10 -10.30 -2.51
N MET A 514 -8.11 -11.17 -3.50
CA MET A 514 -7.59 -12.53 -3.35
C MET A 514 -6.13 -12.46 -2.87
N ASN A 515 -5.85 -13.13 -1.78
CA ASN A 515 -4.53 -13.16 -1.17
C ASN A 515 -3.54 -13.79 -2.14
N LEU A 516 -2.47 -13.06 -2.49
CA LEU A 516 -1.40 -13.50 -3.41
C LEU A 516 -0.64 -14.75 -2.88
N PHE A 517 -0.98 -15.21 -1.68
CA PHE A 517 -0.32 -16.30 -0.95
C PHE A 517 -1.11 -17.60 -0.89
N ASP A 518 -2.35 -17.61 -1.37
CA ASP A 518 -3.19 -18.83 -1.46
C ASP A 518 -3.05 -19.56 -2.81
N ILE A 519 -2.02 -19.20 -3.59
CA ILE A 519 -1.64 -19.87 -4.84
C ILE A 519 -0.28 -20.56 -4.68
#